data_dd3c9729bd2ea8ce09087d1c6fdd4fba
#
_entry.id   dd3c9729bd2ea8ce09087d1c6fdd4fba
#
_cell.length_a   1.000
_cell.length_b   1.000
_cell.length_c   1.000
_cell.angle_alpha   90.00
_cell.angle_beta   90.00
_cell.angle_gamma   90.00
#
_symmetry.space_group_name_H-M   'P 1'
#
loop_
_entity.id
_entity.type
_entity.pdbx_description
1 polymer ?
#
loop_
_entity_poly.entity_id
_entity_poly.type
_entity_poly.pdbx_seq_one_letter_code
_entity_poly.pdbx_strand_id
1 'polypeptide(L)'
;MIIVSGQLLRPQDIENWQIDQNLNPLLKEMIETPVQFDYHSIAELMFELKLRMNIVAAAKTLHKSGAKFATFLKTYGNTTYWRVSPEGALELKYRMPPSKAIRDIAENGPFYAFECATAIVIIYYLALIDTIGENKFNASFDRIILYDWHYEKLPIYTETGHHFFLGDCLYFKNPEFDPQKAQWRGENVILLGEDKYFAHGLGILNVQQIIDKLNSFRKKGALQSAYLLSQATRLDVPSLFRIVR
;
A
#
# COMPACT_ATOMS: atom_id res chain seq x y z
N MET A 1 7.03 -1.34 20.46
CA MET A 1 6.34 -1.11 21.78
C MET A 1 4.91 -0.71 21.51
N ILE A 2 3.92 -1.39 22.10
CA ILE A 2 2.50 -1.11 21.91
C ILE A 2 1.89 -0.59 23.21
N ILE A 3 1.15 0.51 23.15
CA ILE A 3 0.38 1.08 24.26
C ILE A 3 -1.10 1.02 23.87
N VAL A 4 -1.93 0.42 24.72
CA VAL A 4 -3.39 0.36 24.55
C VAL A 4 -4.09 0.99 25.72
N SER A 5 -4.92 1.99 25.50
CA SER A 5 -5.60 2.76 26.57
C SER A 5 -4.65 3.29 27.64
N GLY A 6 -3.44 3.73 27.24
CA GLY A 6 -2.41 4.24 28.14
C GLY A 6 -1.60 3.16 28.89
N GLN A 7 -1.83 1.88 28.62
CA GLN A 7 -1.12 0.77 29.25
C GLN A 7 -0.19 0.06 28.27
N LEU A 8 1.05 -0.19 28.69
CA LEU A 8 2.02 -0.94 27.90
C LEU A 8 1.56 -2.39 27.73
N LEU A 9 1.41 -2.84 26.50
CA LEU A 9 1.11 -4.21 26.17
C LEU A 9 2.40 -5.06 26.23
N ARG A 10 2.39 -6.14 27.00
CA ARG A 10 3.51 -7.05 27.16
C ARG A 10 3.22 -8.37 26.45
N PRO A 11 4.24 -9.15 26.08
CA PRO A 11 4.05 -10.46 25.45
C PRO A 11 3.13 -11.40 26.24
N GLN A 12 3.23 -11.40 27.59
CA GLN A 12 2.38 -12.22 28.47
C GLN A 12 0.90 -11.82 28.46
N ASP A 13 0.61 -10.55 28.16
CA ASP A 13 -0.79 -10.04 28.16
C ASP A 13 -1.58 -10.61 26.98
N ILE A 14 -0.88 -11.06 25.93
CA ILE A 14 -1.47 -11.59 24.69
C ILE A 14 -1.51 -13.14 24.64
N GLU A 15 -0.88 -13.84 25.59
CA GLU A 15 -0.82 -15.31 25.59
C GLU A 15 -2.21 -15.97 25.59
N ASN A 16 -3.19 -15.33 26.21
CA ASN A 16 -4.57 -15.81 26.29
C ASN A 16 -5.51 -15.17 25.26
N TRP A 17 -4.99 -14.34 24.36
CA TRP A 17 -5.83 -13.73 23.34
C TRP A 17 -6.13 -14.75 22.24
N GLN A 18 -7.39 -14.94 21.90
CA GLN A 18 -7.81 -15.72 20.74
C GLN A 18 -7.57 -14.89 19.45
N ILE A 19 -6.31 -14.69 19.10
CA ILE A 19 -5.89 -13.98 17.90
C ILE A 19 -5.68 -15.00 16.78
N ASP A 20 -6.04 -14.62 15.55
CA ASP A 20 -5.68 -15.37 14.35
C ASP A 20 -4.16 -15.59 14.34
N GLN A 21 -3.74 -16.84 14.25
CA GLN A 21 -2.33 -17.24 14.28
C GLN A 21 -1.48 -16.49 13.26
N ASN A 22 -2.07 -16.09 12.13
CA ASN A 22 -1.39 -15.32 11.09
C ASN A 22 -1.02 -13.89 11.53
N LEU A 23 -1.67 -13.33 12.56
CA LEU A 23 -1.39 -11.98 13.08
C LEU A 23 -0.29 -11.99 14.15
N ASN A 24 -0.04 -13.14 14.78
CA ASN A 24 0.90 -13.25 15.90
C ASN A 24 2.34 -12.81 15.56
N PRO A 25 2.94 -13.15 14.41
CA PRO A 25 4.28 -12.70 14.08
C PRO A 25 4.41 -11.18 14.00
N LEU A 26 3.46 -10.52 13.33
CA LEU A 26 3.43 -9.07 13.21
C LEU A 26 3.20 -8.38 14.56
N LEU A 27 2.25 -8.87 15.36
CA LEU A 27 1.99 -8.35 16.70
C LEU A 27 3.22 -8.44 17.58
N LYS A 28 3.93 -9.58 17.57
CA LYS A 28 5.15 -9.79 18.33
C LYS A 28 6.26 -8.82 17.90
N GLU A 29 6.47 -8.67 16.60
CA GLU A 29 7.42 -7.71 16.04
C GLU A 29 7.10 -6.27 16.49
N MET A 30 5.82 -5.86 16.45
CA MET A 30 5.38 -4.53 16.89
C MET A 30 5.52 -4.31 18.42
N ILE A 31 5.43 -5.36 19.24
CA ILE A 31 5.68 -5.28 20.69
C ILE A 31 7.18 -5.11 20.97
N GLU A 32 8.03 -5.85 20.27
CA GLU A 32 9.47 -5.89 20.50
C GLU A 32 10.24 -4.70 19.91
N THR A 33 9.63 -3.95 18.97
CA THR A 33 10.27 -2.78 18.35
C THR A 33 10.41 -1.61 19.32
N PRO A 34 11.44 -0.74 19.17
CA PRO A 34 11.52 0.54 19.87
C PRO A 34 10.50 1.59 19.37
N VAL A 35 9.89 1.38 18.20
CA VAL A 35 8.82 2.26 17.71
C VAL A 35 7.59 2.14 18.60
N GLN A 36 7.04 3.29 19.01
CA GLN A 36 5.83 3.33 19.82
C GLN A 36 4.58 3.37 18.93
N PHE A 37 3.61 2.52 19.25
CA PHE A 37 2.28 2.48 18.65
C PHE A 37 1.24 2.71 19.76
N ASP A 38 0.40 3.73 19.60
CA ASP A 38 -0.61 4.11 20.57
C ASP A 38 -2.02 3.82 20.03
N TYR A 39 -2.80 3.04 20.78
CA TYR A 39 -4.17 2.67 20.43
C TYR A 39 -5.14 3.02 21.58
N HIS A 40 -6.32 3.52 21.22
CA HIS A 40 -7.38 3.79 22.19
C HIS A 40 -8.08 2.50 22.69
N SER A 41 -7.94 1.39 21.95
CA SER A 41 -8.56 0.11 22.29
C SER A 41 -7.87 -1.06 21.62
N ILE A 42 -8.10 -2.26 22.18
CA ILE A 42 -7.70 -3.53 21.54
C ILE A 42 -8.33 -3.69 20.15
N ALA A 43 -9.57 -3.23 19.98
CA ALA A 43 -10.26 -3.30 18.68
C ALA A 43 -9.54 -2.48 17.61
N GLU A 44 -8.96 -1.33 17.95
CA GLU A 44 -8.16 -0.51 17.05
C GLU A 44 -6.82 -1.18 16.69
N LEU A 45 -6.12 -1.77 17.66
CA LEU A 45 -4.93 -2.58 17.41
C LEU A 45 -5.25 -3.76 16.47
N MET A 46 -6.32 -4.50 16.76
CA MET A 46 -6.72 -5.64 15.93
C MET A 46 -7.12 -5.23 14.51
N PHE A 47 -7.71 -4.04 14.37
CA PHE A 47 -8.01 -3.45 13.08
C PHE A 47 -6.72 -3.18 12.29
N GLU A 48 -5.68 -2.60 12.91
CA GLU A 48 -4.39 -2.37 12.24
C GLU A 48 -3.74 -3.67 11.80
N LEU A 49 -3.63 -4.65 12.69
CA LEU A 49 -3.01 -5.94 12.36
C LEU A 49 -3.70 -6.59 11.16
N LYS A 50 -5.04 -6.63 11.17
CA LYS A 50 -5.84 -7.17 10.06
C LYS A 50 -5.64 -6.37 8.77
N LEU A 51 -5.64 -5.03 8.87
CA LEU A 51 -5.44 -4.15 7.73
C LEU A 51 -4.07 -4.37 7.08
N ARG A 52 -2.99 -4.45 7.86
CA ARG A 52 -1.62 -4.72 7.36
C ARG A 52 -1.54 -6.05 6.63
N MET A 53 -2.12 -7.11 7.18
CA MET A 53 -2.17 -8.42 6.51
C MET A 53 -2.98 -8.37 5.21
N ASN A 54 -4.08 -7.62 5.20
CA ASN A 54 -4.88 -7.41 3.99
C ASN A 54 -4.14 -6.55 2.94
N ILE A 55 -3.29 -5.59 3.35
CA ILE A 55 -2.40 -4.85 2.42
C ILE A 55 -1.44 -5.82 1.72
N VAL A 56 -0.81 -6.72 2.48
CA VAL A 56 0.07 -7.76 1.92
C VAL A 56 -0.70 -8.68 0.95
N ALA A 57 -1.90 -9.10 1.33
CA ALA A 57 -2.75 -9.95 0.49
C ALA A 57 -3.19 -9.21 -0.79
N ALA A 58 -3.61 -7.95 -0.68
CA ALA A 58 -4.01 -7.11 -1.80
C ALA A 58 -2.86 -6.86 -2.78
N ALA A 59 -1.63 -6.61 -2.28
CA ALA A 59 -0.44 -6.46 -3.11
C ALA A 59 -0.14 -7.73 -3.92
N LYS A 60 -0.23 -8.92 -3.29
CA LYS A 60 -0.08 -10.21 -3.96
C LYS A 60 -1.20 -10.47 -5.00
N THR A 61 -2.42 -10.04 -4.69
CA THR A 61 -3.57 -10.16 -5.60
C THR A 61 -3.40 -9.25 -6.81
N LEU A 62 -3.02 -7.99 -6.59
CA LEU A 62 -2.76 -7.04 -7.67
C LEU A 62 -1.59 -7.50 -8.56
N HIS A 63 -0.53 -8.09 -7.97
CA HIS A 63 0.55 -8.70 -8.74
C HIS A 63 0.05 -9.79 -9.71
N LYS A 64 -0.87 -10.63 -9.28
CA LYS A 64 -1.44 -11.73 -10.07
C LYS A 64 -2.52 -11.29 -11.05
N SER A 65 -3.10 -10.10 -10.90
CA SER A 65 -4.24 -9.62 -11.67
C SER A 65 -3.95 -9.44 -13.16
N GLY A 66 -2.70 -9.17 -13.52
CA GLY A 66 -2.31 -8.81 -14.89
C GLY A 66 -2.45 -7.32 -15.20
N ALA A 67 -2.79 -6.47 -14.22
CA ALA A 67 -2.76 -5.01 -14.37
C ALA A 67 -1.32 -4.55 -14.70
N LYS A 68 -1.22 -3.63 -15.66
CA LYS A 68 0.08 -3.23 -16.23
C LYS A 68 0.55 -1.91 -15.63
N PHE A 69 1.86 -1.72 -15.59
CA PHE A 69 2.44 -0.41 -15.35
C PHE A 69 2.25 0.50 -16.57
N ALA A 70 1.84 1.75 -16.33
CA ALA A 70 1.80 2.80 -17.33
C ALA A 70 2.10 4.16 -16.70
N THR A 71 2.73 5.06 -17.48
CA THR A 71 2.80 6.48 -17.10
C THR A 71 1.40 7.10 -17.19
N PHE A 72 1.16 8.19 -16.47
CA PHE A 72 -0.16 8.84 -16.37
C PHE A 72 -0.86 9.02 -17.72
N LEU A 73 -0.18 9.56 -18.74
CA LEU A 73 -0.76 9.78 -20.06
C LEU A 73 -1.09 8.49 -20.84
N LYS A 74 -0.68 7.34 -20.34
CA LYS A 74 -0.96 6.02 -20.91
C LYS A 74 -1.85 5.17 -20.02
N THR A 75 -2.41 5.76 -18.97
CA THR A 75 -3.37 5.10 -18.09
C THR A 75 -4.62 4.69 -18.88
N TYR A 76 -5.10 3.49 -18.60
CA TYR A 76 -6.41 3.04 -19.04
C TYR A 76 -7.08 2.18 -17.96
N GLY A 77 -8.40 2.05 -18.04
CA GLY A 77 -9.20 1.27 -17.11
C GLY A 77 -10.49 0.77 -17.75
N ASN A 78 -11.13 -0.20 -17.09
CA ASN A 78 -12.42 -0.74 -17.53
C ASN A 78 -13.47 0.37 -17.59
N THR A 79 -13.92 0.67 -18.79
CA THR A 79 -14.89 1.75 -19.06
C THR A 79 -16.26 1.50 -18.46
N THR A 80 -16.58 0.33 -17.96
CA THR A 80 -17.78 0.08 -17.18
C THR A 80 -17.80 0.90 -15.91
N TYR A 81 -16.67 0.95 -15.18
CA TYR A 81 -16.56 1.60 -13.87
C TYR A 81 -15.89 2.97 -13.93
N TRP A 82 -14.95 3.16 -14.85
CA TRP A 82 -14.03 4.30 -14.84
C TRP A 82 -14.14 5.18 -16.05
N ARG A 83 -13.97 6.48 -15.83
CA ARG A 83 -13.64 7.46 -16.86
C ARG A 83 -12.17 7.81 -16.70
N VAL A 84 -11.43 7.84 -17.80
CA VAL A 84 -10.02 8.29 -17.79
C VAL A 84 -10.01 9.79 -18.13
N SER A 85 -9.41 10.60 -17.26
CA SER A 85 -9.22 12.04 -17.53
C SER A 85 -8.10 12.27 -18.54
N PRO A 86 -7.99 13.48 -19.13
CA PRO A 86 -6.87 13.82 -20.01
C PRO A 86 -5.50 13.70 -19.33
N GLU A 87 -5.42 13.90 -18.01
CA GLU A 87 -4.21 13.79 -17.20
C GLU A 87 -3.86 12.33 -16.85
N GLY A 88 -4.80 11.40 -17.08
CA GLY A 88 -4.62 9.97 -16.80
C GLY A 88 -5.18 9.52 -15.45
N ALA A 89 -6.08 10.28 -14.83
CA ALA A 89 -6.79 9.84 -13.64
C ALA A 89 -7.91 8.85 -13.99
N LEU A 90 -8.07 7.80 -13.19
CA LEU A 90 -9.25 6.93 -13.23
C LEU A 90 -10.31 7.51 -12.27
N GLU A 91 -11.36 8.07 -12.81
CA GLU A 91 -12.46 8.66 -12.04
C GLU A 91 -13.64 7.69 -12.01
N LEU A 92 -14.08 7.34 -10.79
CA LEU A 92 -15.24 6.46 -10.62
C LEU A 92 -16.48 7.10 -11.22
N LYS A 93 -17.18 6.37 -12.08
CA LYS A 93 -18.41 6.82 -12.70
C LYS A 93 -19.55 6.96 -11.69
N TYR A 94 -20.40 7.92 -11.92
CA TYR A 94 -21.56 8.19 -11.08
C TYR A 94 -22.43 6.93 -10.88
N ARG A 95 -22.87 6.68 -9.65
CA ARG A 95 -23.66 5.51 -9.19
C ARG A 95 -22.99 4.15 -9.32
N MET A 96 -21.71 4.05 -9.69
CA MET A 96 -21.00 2.77 -9.63
C MET A 96 -20.62 2.48 -8.18
N PRO A 97 -20.82 1.23 -7.71
CA PRO A 97 -20.39 0.84 -6.36
C PRO A 97 -18.86 0.89 -6.26
N PRO A 98 -18.31 1.70 -5.35
CA PRO A 98 -16.84 1.84 -5.21
C PRO A 98 -16.12 0.54 -4.97
N SER A 99 -16.64 -0.34 -4.10
CA SER A 99 -16.02 -1.65 -3.82
C SER A 99 -15.92 -2.53 -5.06
N LYS A 100 -16.97 -2.59 -5.88
CA LYS A 100 -16.96 -3.38 -7.12
C LYS A 100 -15.96 -2.82 -8.13
N ALA A 101 -15.88 -1.51 -8.26
CA ALA A 101 -14.95 -0.86 -9.18
C ALA A 101 -13.48 -1.12 -8.78
N ILE A 102 -13.17 -1.08 -7.48
CA ILE A 102 -11.83 -1.39 -6.97
C ILE A 102 -11.51 -2.89 -7.12
N ARG A 103 -12.47 -3.79 -6.81
CA ARG A 103 -12.24 -5.23 -6.98
C ARG A 103 -12.05 -5.61 -8.44
N ASP A 104 -12.76 -4.97 -9.37
CA ASP A 104 -12.60 -5.22 -10.80
C ASP A 104 -11.15 -5.01 -11.29
N ILE A 105 -10.40 -4.08 -10.69
CA ILE A 105 -8.97 -3.89 -11.00
C ILE A 105 -8.15 -5.16 -10.68
N ALA A 106 -8.48 -5.83 -9.59
CA ALA A 106 -7.80 -7.05 -9.18
C ALA A 106 -8.32 -8.31 -9.91
N GLU A 107 -9.59 -8.34 -10.30
CA GLU A 107 -10.23 -9.46 -10.96
C GLU A 107 -10.03 -9.45 -12.48
N ASN A 108 -9.99 -8.26 -13.08
CA ASN A 108 -9.92 -8.02 -14.53
C ASN A 108 -8.70 -7.16 -14.91
N GLY A 109 -7.56 -7.37 -14.27
CA GLY A 109 -6.34 -6.59 -14.40
C GLY A 109 -5.88 -6.27 -15.84
N PRO A 110 -6.03 -7.16 -16.85
CA PRO A 110 -5.65 -6.82 -18.23
C PRO A 110 -6.38 -5.61 -18.81
N PHE A 111 -7.52 -5.19 -18.26
CA PHE A 111 -8.22 -3.98 -18.64
C PHE A 111 -7.68 -2.71 -17.97
N TYR A 112 -6.56 -2.80 -17.23
CA TYR A 112 -6.02 -1.71 -16.44
C TYR A 112 -4.53 -1.52 -16.65
N ALA A 113 -4.12 -0.25 -16.71
CA ALA A 113 -2.74 0.15 -16.59
C ALA A 113 -2.64 1.51 -15.90
N PHE A 114 -1.72 1.63 -14.94
CA PHE A 114 -1.53 2.82 -14.11
C PHE A 114 -0.12 2.88 -13.52
N GLU A 115 0.19 3.98 -12.89
CA GLU A 115 1.50 4.30 -12.31
C GLU A 115 1.67 3.65 -10.91
N CYS A 116 2.91 3.54 -10.40
CA CYS A 116 3.22 2.83 -9.17
C CYS A 116 2.55 3.43 -7.92
N ALA A 117 2.48 4.76 -7.78
CA ALA A 117 1.80 5.39 -6.64
C ALA A 117 0.30 5.11 -6.65
N THR A 118 -0.32 5.16 -7.83
CA THR A 118 -1.73 4.75 -8.01
C THR A 118 -1.95 3.29 -7.60
N ALA A 119 -1.01 2.39 -7.90
CA ALA A 119 -1.08 0.99 -7.47
C ALA A 119 -1.10 0.86 -5.94
N ILE A 120 -0.32 1.66 -5.22
CA ILE A 120 -0.33 1.65 -3.74
C ILE A 120 -1.70 2.08 -3.20
N VAL A 121 -2.29 3.14 -3.76
CA VAL A 121 -3.64 3.60 -3.35
C VAL A 121 -4.70 2.52 -3.61
N ILE A 122 -4.62 1.82 -4.76
CA ILE A 122 -5.51 0.70 -5.09
C ILE A 122 -5.35 -0.43 -4.06
N ILE A 123 -4.13 -0.79 -3.69
CA ILE A 123 -3.84 -1.81 -2.68
C ILE A 123 -4.47 -1.43 -1.34
N TYR A 124 -4.36 -0.17 -0.92
CA TYR A 124 -4.98 0.30 0.32
C TYR A 124 -6.50 0.21 0.28
N TYR A 125 -7.15 0.56 -0.84
CA TYR A 125 -8.60 0.39 -0.98
C TYR A 125 -9.01 -1.08 -0.98
N LEU A 126 -8.31 -1.97 -1.68
CA LEU A 126 -8.56 -3.42 -1.65
C LEU A 126 -8.47 -3.98 -0.23
N ALA A 127 -7.40 -3.62 0.49
CA ALA A 127 -7.19 -4.03 1.88
C ALA A 127 -8.29 -3.54 2.81
N LEU A 128 -8.76 -2.30 2.62
CA LEU A 128 -9.88 -1.76 3.38
C LEU A 128 -11.18 -2.49 3.12
N ILE A 129 -11.51 -2.79 1.86
CA ILE A 129 -12.71 -3.57 1.52
C ILE A 129 -12.69 -4.92 2.26
N ASP A 130 -11.53 -5.59 2.31
CA ASP A 130 -11.38 -6.88 3.00
C ASP A 130 -11.36 -6.74 4.54
N THR A 131 -11.04 -5.55 5.06
CA THR A 131 -11.00 -5.29 6.50
C THR A 131 -12.37 -4.94 7.06
N ILE A 132 -13.14 -4.07 6.37
CA ILE A 132 -14.39 -3.49 6.89
C ILE A 132 -15.65 -3.99 6.18
N GLY A 133 -15.50 -4.70 5.06
CA GLY A 133 -16.59 -5.16 4.20
C GLY A 133 -17.11 -4.10 3.24
N GLU A 134 -17.72 -4.57 2.15
CA GLU A 134 -18.16 -3.73 1.03
C GLU A 134 -19.17 -2.65 1.42
N ASN A 135 -20.14 -2.99 2.27
CA ASN A 135 -21.19 -2.05 2.66
C ASN A 135 -20.61 -0.82 3.37
N LYS A 136 -19.74 -1.04 4.37
CA LYS A 136 -19.07 0.05 5.08
C LYS A 136 -18.13 0.82 4.15
N PHE A 137 -17.38 0.12 3.30
CA PHE A 137 -16.51 0.75 2.32
C PHE A 137 -17.28 1.68 1.40
N ASN A 138 -18.39 1.20 0.80
CA ASN A 138 -19.21 2.00 -0.12
C ASN A 138 -19.85 3.22 0.56
N ALA A 139 -20.19 3.12 1.85
CA ALA A 139 -20.72 4.24 2.62
C ALA A 139 -19.64 5.30 2.95
N SER A 140 -18.38 4.87 3.12
CA SER A 140 -17.27 5.75 3.50
C SER A 140 -16.57 6.41 2.30
N PHE A 141 -16.54 5.72 1.16
CA PHE A 141 -15.77 6.10 -0.04
C PHE A 141 -16.69 6.19 -1.28
N ASP A 142 -17.51 7.22 -1.34
CA ASP A 142 -18.53 7.44 -2.39
C ASP A 142 -17.96 8.00 -3.71
N ARG A 143 -16.81 8.66 -3.64
CA ARG A 143 -16.08 9.22 -4.78
C ARG A 143 -14.64 8.75 -4.74
N ILE A 144 -14.19 8.09 -5.79
CA ILE A 144 -12.82 7.63 -5.92
C ILE A 144 -12.21 8.20 -7.18
N ILE A 145 -11.06 8.84 -7.03
CA ILE A 145 -10.18 9.26 -8.10
C ILE A 145 -8.84 8.57 -7.85
N LEU A 146 -8.38 7.76 -8.81
CA LEU A 146 -7.10 7.08 -8.75
C LEU A 146 -6.11 7.79 -9.66
N TYR A 147 -5.22 8.57 -9.06
CA TYR A 147 -4.21 9.36 -9.75
C TYR A 147 -3.08 9.69 -8.79
N ASP A 148 -1.87 9.25 -9.06
CA ASP A 148 -0.72 9.46 -8.18
C ASP A 148 -1.06 9.13 -6.71
N TRP A 149 -0.69 9.96 -5.77
CA TRP A 149 -1.05 9.90 -4.35
C TRP A 149 -2.37 10.62 -4.05
N HIS A 150 -3.31 10.68 -5.00
CA HIS A 150 -4.62 11.28 -4.76
C HIS A 150 -5.48 10.37 -3.87
N TYR A 151 -5.92 10.87 -2.70
CA TYR A 151 -6.63 10.10 -1.69
C TYR A 151 -7.53 11.00 -0.82
N GLU A 152 -8.62 11.49 -1.34
CA GLU A 152 -9.48 12.47 -0.63
C GLU A 152 -9.89 12.04 0.78
N LYS A 153 -10.09 10.75 1.02
CA LYS A 153 -10.59 10.21 2.30
C LYS A 153 -9.68 9.14 2.94
N LEU A 154 -8.53 8.83 2.33
CA LEU A 154 -7.55 7.92 2.92
C LEU A 154 -6.54 8.73 3.73
N PRO A 155 -6.55 8.63 5.06
CA PRO A 155 -5.53 9.31 5.87
C PRO A 155 -4.19 8.58 5.70
N ILE A 156 -3.30 9.15 4.89
CA ILE A 156 -1.97 8.63 4.61
C ILE A 156 -0.93 9.60 5.16
N TYR A 157 0.11 9.07 5.77
CA TYR A 157 1.26 9.84 6.24
C TYR A 157 2.57 9.13 5.90
N THR A 158 3.65 9.90 5.86
CA THR A 158 5.01 9.37 5.69
C THR A 158 5.85 9.77 6.88
N GLU A 159 6.54 8.81 7.47
CA GLU A 159 7.48 9.05 8.56
C GLU A 159 8.88 8.60 8.20
N THR A 160 9.88 9.28 8.74
CA THR A 160 11.30 8.91 8.63
C THR A 160 11.64 7.91 9.72
N GLY A 161 12.34 6.83 9.36
CA GLY A 161 12.77 5.80 10.29
C GLY A 161 13.37 4.60 9.57
N HIS A 162 13.89 3.64 10.36
CA HIS A 162 14.52 2.42 9.85
C HIS A 162 13.76 1.15 10.25
N HIS A 163 12.64 1.27 10.95
CA HIS A 163 11.82 0.13 11.35
C HIS A 163 10.62 0.02 10.41
N PHE A 164 10.62 -1.02 9.64
CA PHE A 164 9.59 -1.30 8.64
C PHE A 164 8.83 -2.56 9.02
N PHE A 165 7.51 -2.54 8.83
CA PHE A 165 6.60 -3.62 9.19
C PHE A 165 5.84 -4.13 7.97
N LEU A 166 5.33 -5.35 8.05
CA LEU A 166 4.46 -5.91 7.01
C LEU A 166 3.38 -4.90 6.58
N GLY A 167 3.23 -4.74 5.27
CA GLY A 167 2.25 -3.82 4.69
C GLY A 167 2.70 -2.36 4.61
N ASP A 168 3.90 -2.00 5.10
CA ASP A 168 4.45 -0.65 4.88
C ASP A 168 4.70 -0.42 3.40
N CYS A 169 4.37 0.80 2.93
CA CYS A 169 4.84 1.27 1.64
C CYS A 169 6.19 1.97 1.81
N LEU A 170 7.19 1.48 1.09
CA LEU A 170 8.56 1.99 1.10
C LEU A 170 8.91 2.57 -0.26
N TYR A 171 9.99 3.34 -0.33
CA TYR A 171 10.42 3.97 -1.58
C TYR A 171 11.90 3.72 -1.87
N PHE A 172 12.17 3.13 -3.02
CA PHE A 172 13.52 3.05 -3.58
C PHE A 172 13.78 4.27 -4.46
N LYS A 173 14.81 5.05 -4.15
CA LYS A 173 15.23 6.22 -4.92
C LYS A 173 16.30 5.83 -5.93
N ASN A 174 16.15 6.30 -7.17
CA ASN A 174 17.17 6.22 -8.21
C ASN A 174 17.69 7.63 -8.53
N PRO A 175 18.76 8.11 -7.88
CA PRO A 175 19.14 9.52 -7.93
C PRO A 175 19.70 9.94 -9.30
N GLU A 176 20.27 9.01 -10.04
CA GLU A 176 20.88 9.25 -11.36
C GLU A 176 20.15 8.53 -12.49
N PHE A 177 18.80 8.49 -12.40
CA PHE A 177 17.96 7.92 -13.46
C PHE A 177 18.17 8.61 -14.81
N ASP A 178 17.89 7.89 -15.91
CA ASP A 178 17.88 8.45 -17.26
C ASP A 178 16.68 9.42 -17.41
N PRO A 179 16.90 10.72 -17.71
CA PRO A 179 15.81 11.69 -17.88
C PRO A 179 14.76 11.29 -18.93
N GLN A 180 15.15 10.48 -19.93
CA GLN A 180 14.23 9.94 -20.93
C GLN A 180 13.34 8.81 -20.37
N LYS A 181 13.64 8.34 -19.16
CA LYS A 181 12.94 7.27 -18.44
C LYS A 181 12.54 7.75 -17.04
N ALA A 182 11.98 8.96 -16.95
CA ALA A 182 11.68 9.65 -15.70
C ALA A 182 10.76 8.85 -14.75
N GLN A 183 9.96 7.91 -15.25
CA GLN A 183 9.17 6.99 -14.44
C GLN A 183 10.04 6.08 -13.54
N TRP A 184 11.33 5.89 -13.84
CA TRP A 184 12.28 5.09 -13.05
C TRP A 184 13.18 5.95 -12.13
N ARG A 185 12.73 7.17 -11.79
CA ARG A 185 13.37 8.02 -10.76
C ARG A 185 13.29 7.40 -9.36
N GLY A 186 12.42 6.42 -9.18
CA GLY A 186 12.25 5.60 -8.00
C GLY A 186 11.04 4.70 -8.12
N GLU A 187 10.81 3.88 -7.10
CA GLU A 187 9.74 2.90 -7.09
C GLU A 187 9.09 2.81 -5.71
N ASN A 188 7.77 2.89 -5.66
CA ASN A 188 6.98 2.62 -4.47
C ASN A 188 6.72 1.11 -4.36
N VAL A 189 6.95 0.54 -3.19
CA VAL A 189 6.84 -0.90 -2.97
C VAL A 189 6.06 -1.21 -1.69
N ILE A 190 5.37 -2.36 -1.63
CA ILE A 190 4.78 -2.89 -0.39
C ILE A 190 5.68 -3.97 0.17
N LEU A 191 6.06 -3.85 1.44
CA LEU A 191 6.81 -4.87 2.18
C LEU A 191 5.92 -6.09 2.45
N LEU A 192 6.30 -7.26 1.90
CA LEU A 192 5.57 -8.52 2.01
C LEU A 192 6.12 -9.48 3.06
N GLY A 193 7.24 -9.11 3.70
CA GLY A 193 8.01 -9.95 4.63
C GLY A 193 9.15 -10.71 3.96
N GLU A 194 10.10 -11.21 4.76
CA GLU A 194 11.23 -12.05 4.32
C GLU A 194 12.02 -11.43 3.15
N ASP A 195 12.35 -10.14 3.24
CA ASP A 195 13.05 -9.39 2.19
C ASP A 195 12.33 -9.46 0.82
N LYS A 196 10.99 -9.52 0.81
CA LYS A 196 10.18 -9.50 -0.41
C LYS A 196 9.33 -8.24 -0.47
N TYR A 197 9.31 -7.62 -1.63
CA TYR A 197 8.62 -6.38 -1.91
C TYR A 197 7.82 -6.51 -3.20
N PHE A 198 6.58 -6.07 -3.19
CA PHE A 198 5.82 -5.89 -4.42
C PHE A 198 6.09 -4.51 -4.98
N ALA A 199 6.60 -4.44 -6.20
CA ALA A 199 6.84 -3.25 -7.01
C ALA A 199 5.97 -3.30 -8.26
N HIS A 200 5.08 -2.32 -8.47
CA HIS A 200 4.18 -2.34 -9.62
C HIS A 200 4.95 -2.14 -10.93
N GLY A 201 4.85 -3.09 -11.85
CA GLY A 201 5.62 -3.11 -13.09
C GLY A 201 6.97 -3.84 -13.01
N LEU A 202 7.49 -4.13 -11.81
CA LEU A 202 8.70 -4.93 -11.61
C LEU A 202 8.40 -6.34 -11.09
N GLY A 203 7.32 -6.50 -10.31
CA GLY A 203 6.92 -7.78 -9.72
C GLY A 203 7.26 -7.89 -8.24
N ILE A 204 7.41 -9.12 -7.74
CA ILE A 204 7.82 -9.40 -6.35
C ILE A 204 9.33 -9.71 -6.36
N LEU A 205 10.11 -8.86 -5.72
CA LEU A 205 11.57 -8.86 -5.75
C LEU A 205 12.14 -8.63 -4.33
N ASN A 206 13.41 -8.95 -4.13
CA ASN A 206 14.15 -8.56 -2.94
C ASN A 206 14.83 -7.18 -3.13
N VAL A 207 15.40 -6.62 -2.04
CA VAL A 207 16.07 -5.30 -2.06
C VAL A 207 17.11 -5.21 -3.18
N GLN A 208 18.02 -6.19 -3.28
CA GLN A 208 19.09 -6.14 -4.26
C GLN A 208 18.57 -6.19 -5.70
N GLN A 209 17.56 -7.03 -5.96
CA GLN A 209 16.95 -7.13 -7.29
C GLN A 209 16.27 -5.82 -7.73
N ILE A 210 15.60 -5.11 -6.78
CA ILE A 210 15.00 -3.79 -7.07
C ILE A 210 16.10 -2.78 -7.39
N ILE A 211 17.17 -2.73 -6.58
CA ILE A 211 18.31 -1.83 -6.78
C ILE A 211 18.96 -2.09 -8.15
N ASP A 212 19.23 -3.35 -8.49
CA ASP A 212 19.84 -3.73 -9.78
C ASP A 212 18.94 -3.32 -10.95
N LYS A 213 17.63 -3.53 -10.80
CA LYS A 213 16.66 -3.14 -11.82
C LYS A 213 16.61 -1.63 -12.01
N LEU A 214 16.55 -0.84 -10.94
CA LEU A 214 16.58 0.62 -11.02
C LEU A 214 17.92 1.13 -11.58
N ASN A 215 19.04 0.50 -11.21
CA ASN A 215 20.36 0.82 -11.72
C ASN A 215 20.47 0.60 -13.25
N SER A 216 19.72 -0.36 -13.80
CA SER A 216 19.67 -0.57 -15.26
C SER A 216 18.98 0.57 -16.03
N PHE A 217 18.28 1.46 -15.32
CA PHE A 217 17.59 2.63 -15.86
C PHE A 217 18.32 3.95 -15.57
N ARG A 218 19.60 3.90 -15.15
CA ARG A 218 20.39 5.10 -14.92
C ARG A 218 20.91 5.70 -16.22
N LYS A 219 21.21 6.99 -16.17
CA LYS A 219 21.91 7.68 -17.27
C LYS A 219 23.31 7.08 -17.51
N LYS A 220 23.84 7.22 -18.70
CA LYS A 220 25.23 6.80 -19.02
C LYS A 220 26.22 7.54 -18.11
N GLY A 221 27.17 6.81 -17.51
CA GLY A 221 28.19 7.37 -16.62
C GLY A 221 27.68 7.66 -15.19
N ALA A 222 26.50 7.17 -14.80
CA ALA A 222 26.03 7.29 -13.43
C ALA A 222 26.96 6.58 -12.44
N LEU A 223 27.28 7.25 -11.33
CA LEU A 223 28.15 6.75 -10.27
C LEU A 223 27.39 6.35 -9.01
N GLN A 224 26.23 6.99 -8.77
CA GLN A 224 25.44 6.76 -7.56
C GLN A 224 24.38 5.67 -7.80
N SER A 225 24.39 4.63 -6.97
CA SER A 225 23.40 3.54 -7.00
C SER A 225 22.02 3.99 -6.52
N ALA A 226 21.00 3.30 -7.01
CA ALA A 226 19.70 3.31 -6.37
C ALA A 226 19.79 2.73 -4.94
N TYR A 227 18.88 3.15 -4.04
CA TYR A 227 18.86 2.73 -2.64
C TYR A 227 17.47 2.88 -2.02
N LEU A 228 17.22 2.12 -0.95
CA LEU A 228 16.01 2.24 -0.14
C LEU A 228 16.10 3.47 0.77
N LEU A 229 15.07 4.33 0.75
CA LEU A 229 14.97 5.45 1.69
C LEU A 229 14.60 4.97 3.10
N SER A 230 15.12 5.68 4.10
CA SER A 230 14.76 5.49 5.51
C SER A 230 13.43 6.20 5.83
N GLN A 231 12.36 5.77 5.17
CA GLN A 231 11.01 6.28 5.37
C GLN A 231 9.97 5.21 5.04
N ALA A 232 8.81 5.30 5.70
CA ALA A 232 7.65 4.47 5.42
C ALA A 232 6.40 5.34 5.25
N THR A 233 5.59 5.02 4.24
CA THR A 233 4.26 5.61 4.04
C THR A 233 3.20 4.61 4.51
N ARG A 234 2.30 5.08 5.37
CA ARG A 234 1.31 4.27 6.09
C ARG A 234 -0.06 4.91 6.08
N LEU A 235 -1.09 4.10 6.32
CA LEU A 235 -2.41 4.60 6.68
C LEU A 235 -2.39 5.06 8.15
N ASP A 236 -2.97 6.24 8.42
CA ASP A 236 -3.23 6.69 9.80
C ASP A 236 -4.42 5.90 10.36
N VAL A 237 -4.08 4.82 11.04
CA VAL A 237 -5.06 3.84 11.55
C VAL A 237 -6.04 4.45 12.54
N PRO A 238 -5.64 5.28 13.53
CA PRO A 238 -6.60 5.94 14.41
C PRO A 238 -7.63 6.79 13.69
N SER A 239 -7.21 7.58 12.70
CA SER A 239 -8.12 8.38 11.89
C SER A 239 -9.03 7.52 11.02
N LEU A 240 -8.47 6.50 10.39
CA LEU A 240 -9.22 5.57 9.54
C LEU A 240 -10.25 4.78 10.34
N PHE A 241 -9.88 4.25 11.52
CA PHE A 241 -10.78 3.51 12.39
C PHE A 241 -12.00 4.33 12.81
N ARG A 242 -11.84 5.65 12.99
CA ARG A 242 -12.95 6.58 13.26
C ARG A 242 -13.88 6.79 12.05
N ILE A 243 -13.30 6.84 10.84
CA ILE A 243 -14.07 7.04 9.59
C ILE A 243 -14.96 5.84 9.27
N VAL A 244 -14.47 4.62 9.56
CA VAL A 244 -15.13 3.37 9.14
C VAL A 244 -15.94 2.69 10.25
N ARG A 245 -16.06 3.30 11.41
CA ARG A 245 -16.80 2.79 12.57
C ARG A 245 -18.29 3.05 12.44
#